data_c9a4642ff519061279247d21d9a42c3c
#
_entry.id   c9a4642ff519061279247d21d9a42c3c
#
_cell.length_a   1.000
_cell.length_b   1.000
_cell.length_c   1.000
_cell.angle_alpha   90.00
_cell.angle_beta   90.00
_cell.angle_gamma   90.00
#
_symmetry.space_group_name_H-M   'P 1'
#
loop_
_entity.id
_entity.type
_entity.pdbx_description
1 polymer ?
#
loop_
_entity_poly.entity_id
_entity_poly.type
_entity_poly.pdbx_seq_one_letter_code
_entity_poly.pdbx_strand_id
1 'polypeptide(L)'
;MKKIISIFLLLFNIAQLCAQVPDLEKAKRKYFQANVISYKNTAYYPNPETDATSVFSVLYTVYKPQNKDFEFYSKNETSEEFYKNNFYYEVNHSEKTIYEYENKDNQNAAISSSRLRQFGPTTLLKMKWSYIDDTQIDGKIHSHYSNIESINHYEGKEIKVEFHIYISGNFTISKFERKSFVDGKLGQTVTYLFSNYIFLDKTTNFKVLLPKDYALKYYERQDSLQPLAKNTVVQPFEAIDINGEQFSFKPKKEKQTLLLFSSTNCGYSKIISDYILSSGFKLNTQTELINIFGSDSKANVKKYFINKEVKFSVISDRKDLEKQFGINGYPILYLINENGIIIETLDGSSQVLPFLKNLSIK
;
A
#
# COMPACT_ATOMS: atom_id res chain seq x y z
N MET A 1 -9.63 43.67 37.64
CA MET A 1 -10.10 42.27 37.74
C MET A 1 -10.19 41.55 36.41
N LYS A 2 -10.80 42.06 35.33
CA LYS A 2 -10.88 41.34 34.02
C LYS A 2 -9.53 40.94 33.39
N LYS A 3 -8.49 41.78 33.49
CA LYS A 3 -7.14 41.47 32.95
C LYS A 3 -6.41 40.34 33.70
N ILE A 4 -6.62 40.21 35.01
CA ILE A 4 -6.01 39.17 35.83
C ILE A 4 -6.64 37.80 35.53
N ILE A 5 -7.97 37.75 35.30
CA ILE A 5 -8.69 36.54 34.93
C ILE A 5 -8.25 36.04 33.53
N SER A 6 -8.01 36.98 32.58
CA SER A 6 -7.52 36.60 31.23
C SER A 6 -6.10 35.97 31.25
N ILE A 7 -5.23 36.52 32.12
CA ILE A 7 -3.86 35.99 32.26
C ILE A 7 -3.88 34.60 32.95
N PHE A 8 -4.75 34.41 33.94
CA PHE A 8 -4.94 33.12 34.62
C PHE A 8 -5.50 32.05 33.67
N LEU A 9 -6.46 32.39 32.80
CA LEU A 9 -6.98 31.47 31.77
C LEU A 9 -5.92 31.12 30.71
N LEU A 10 -5.08 32.08 30.33
CA LEU A 10 -3.99 31.85 29.38
C LEU A 10 -2.92 30.94 29.97
N LEU A 11 -2.54 31.18 31.25
CA LEU A 11 -1.56 30.33 31.96
C LEU A 11 -2.11 28.93 32.23
N PHE A 12 -3.42 28.76 32.46
CA PHE A 12 -4.04 27.46 32.65
C PHE A 12 -4.07 26.65 31.34
N ASN A 13 -4.31 27.29 30.20
CA ASN A 13 -4.22 26.64 28.91
C ASN A 13 -2.77 26.26 28.53
N ILE A 14 -1.79 27.10 28.86
CA ILE A 14 -0.37 26.78 28.64
C ILE A 14 0.08 25.63 29.55
N ALA A 15 -0.38 25.60 30.79
CA ALA A 15 -0.08 24.52 31.74
C ALA A 15 -0.73 23.19 31.30
N GLN A 16 -1.93 23.19 30.73
CA GLN A 16 -2.53 21.98 30.14
C GLN A 16 -1.79 21.51 28.88
N LEU A 17 -1.37 22.41 28.00
CA LEU A 17 -0.52 22.07 26.85
C LEU A 17 0.85 21.48 27.27
N CYS A 18 1.47 22.02 28.33
CA CYS A 18 2.71 21.49 28.86
C CYS A 18 2.55 20.15 29.62
N ALA A 19 1.34 19.85 30.16
CA ALA A 19 1.11 18.63 30.92
C ALA A 19 0.89 17.39 30.02
N GLN A 20 0.58 17.55 28.73
CA GLN A 20 0.22 16.44 27.84
C GLN A 20 1.33 15.95 26.93
N VAL A 21 2.42 16.72 26.77
CA VAL A 21 3.69 16.22 26.19
C VAL A 21 4.21 14.94 26.91
N PRO A 22 3.86 14.70 28.21
CA PRO A 22 4.30 13.51 28.91
C PRO A 22 3.86 12.16 28.34
N ASP A 23 2.73 12.02 27.64
CA ASP A 23 2.23 10.69 27.26
C ASP A 23 2.98 10.11 26.07
N LEU A 24 3.33 10.91 25.08
CA LEU A 24 4.24 10.51 24.01
C LEU A 24 5.64 10.15 24.56
N GLU A 25 6.18 10.95 25.48
CA GLU A 25 7.49 10.67 26.07
C GLU A 25 7.47 9.46 27.02
N LYS A 26 6.38 9.24 27.75
CA LYS A 26 6.19 8.01 28.54
C LYS A 26 6.10 6.78 27.63
N ALA A 27 5.38 6.88 26.48
CA ALA A 27 5.35 5.83 25.49
C ALA A 27 6.75 5.54 24.94
N LYS A 28 7.49 6.57 24.50
CA LYS A 28 8.88 6.40 24.05
C LYS A 28 9.74 5.68 25.07
N ARG A 29 9.72 6.14 26.34
CA ARG A 29 10.48 5.48 27.43
C ARG A 29 10.10 4.02 27.56
N LYS A 30 8.81 3.71 27.63
CA LYS A 30 8.32 2.34 27.77
C LYS A 30 8.84 1.42 26.65
N TYR A 31 8.76 1.88 25.39
CA TYR A 31 9.19 1.07 24.24
C TYR A 31 10.72 0.94 24.13
N PHE A 32 11.46 2.01 24.40
CA PHE A 32 12.92 1.99 24.22
C PHE A 32 13.70 1.51 25.45
N GLN A 33 13.05 1.34 26.60
CA GLN A 33 13.62 0.68 27.76
C GLN A 33 13.46 -0.84 27.72
N ALA A 34 12.42 -1.34 27.03
CA ALA A 34 12.21 -2.77 26.89
C ALA A 34 13.29 -3.41 26.00
N ASN A 35 13.72 -4.61 26.36
CA ASN A 35 14.63 -5.41 25.54
C ASN A 35 13.88 -6.27 24.51
N VAL A 36 12.61 -6.60 24.78
CA VAL A 36 11.73 -7.32 23.86
C VAL A 36 10.33 -6.72 23.92
N ILE A 37 9.72 -6.53 22.76
CA ILE A 37 8.34 -6.08 22.62
C ILE A 37 7.61 -7.06 21.69
N SER A 38 6.53 -7.65 22.18
CA SER A 38 5.61 -8.44 21.34
C SER A 38 4.27 -7.75 21.26
N TYR A 39 3.63 -7.81 20.09
CA TYR A 39 2.29 -7.24 19.89
C TYR A 39 1.61 -7.86 18.64
N LYS A 40 0.30 -7.75 18.59
CA LYS A 40 -0.49 -8.02 17.38
C LYS A 40 -0.76 -6.72 16.64
N ASN A 41 -0.54 -6.73 15.33
CA ASN A 41 -0.97 -5.67 14.41
C ASN A 41 -2.08 -6.21 13.50
N THR A 42 -3.19 -5.48 13.40
CA THR A 42 -4.24 -5.75 12.40
C THR A 42 -4.40 -4.49 11.55
N ALA A 43 -4.13 -4.61 10.26
CA ALA A 43 -4.19 -3.53 9.31
C ALA A 43 -5.41 -3.65 8.40
N TYR A 44 -6.14 -2.55 8.21
CA TYR A 44 -7.34 -2.42 7.39
C TYR A 44 -7.05 -1.47 6.23
N TYR A 45 -7.22 -1.97 5.02
CA TYR A 45 -7.03 -1.23 3.77
C TYR A 45 -8.37 -1.15 3.04
N PRO A 46 -9.20 -0.13 3.32
CA PRO A 46 -10.43 0.06 2.57
C PRO A 46 -10.11 0.49 1.14
N ASN A 47 -10.80 -0.10 0.18
CA ASN A 47 -10.76 0.36 -1.20
C ASN A 47 -11.85 1.43 -1.37
N PRO A 48 -11.51 2.69 -1.66
CA PRO A 48 -12.49 3.78 -1.73
C PRO A 48 -13.47 3.62 -2.91
N GLU A 49 -13.17 2.76 -3.89
CA GLU A 49 -13.99 2.58 -5.09
C GLU A 49 -14.91 1.35 -5.05
N THR A 50 -14.65 0.40 -4.15
CA THR A 50 -15.37 -0.88 -4.14
C THR A 50 -16.00 -1.26 -2.80
N ASP A 51 -15.87 -0.42 -1.78
CA ASP A 51 -16.25 -0.70 -0.38
C ASP A 51 -15.60 -1.98 0.21
N ALA A 52 -14.71 -2.62 -0.54
CA ALA A 52 -13.96 -3.76 -0.05
C ALA A 52 -12.88 -3.31 0.94
N THR A 53 -12.67 -4.09 1.99
CA THR A 53 -11.57 -3.84 2.93
C THR A 53 -10.68 -5.08 3.00
N SER A 54 -9.42 -4.94 2.62
CA SER A 54 -8.42 -5.97 2.86
C SER A 54 -7.94 -5.90 4.29
N VAL A 55 -7.90 -7.04 4.99
CA VAL A 55 -7.49 -7.13 6.39
C VAL A 55 -6.31 -8.07 6.52
N PHE A 56 -5.26 -7.60 7.23
CA PHE A 56 -4.04 -8.36 7.47
C PHE A 56 -3.73 -8.35 8.96
N SER A 57 -3.51 -9.52 9.54
CA SER A 57 -3.13 -9.66 10.96
C SER A 57 -1.77 -10.33 11.07
N VAL A 58 -0.86 -9.73 11.85
CA VAL A 58 0.50 -10.21 12.06
C VAL A 58 0.86 -10.10 13.55
N LEU A 59 1.46 -11.13 14.09
CA LEU A 59 2.11 -11.10 15.40
C LEU A 59 3.57 -10.71 15.19
N TYR A 60 4.04 -9.70 15.91
CA TYR A 60 5.43 -9.26 15.91
C TYR A 60 6.08 -9.48 17.25
N THR A 61 7.36 -9.87 17.23
CA THR A 61 8.26 -9.80 18.38
C THR A 61 9.52 -9.08 17.93
N VAL A 62 9.81 -7.95 18.56
CA VAL A 62 10.95 -7.07 18.26
C VAL A 62 11.95 -7.16 19.40
N TYR A 63 13.20 -7.42 19.08
CA TYR A 63 14.31 -7.55 20.03
C TYR A 63 15.20 -6.31 19.93
N LYS A 64 15.61 -5.77 21.09
CA LYS A 64 16.44 -4.55 21.17
C LYS A 64 15.87 -3.40 20.33
N PRO A 65 14.61 -2.99 20.56
CA PRO A 65 13.92 -1.99 19.73
C PRO A 65 14.60 -0.61 19.72
N GLN A 66 15.48 -0.34 20.68
CA GLN A 66 16.30 0.87 20.75
C GLN A 66 17.38 0.92 19.65
N ASN A 67 17.84 -0.23 19.15
CA ASN A 67 18.86 -0.30 18.10
C ASN A 67 18.29 0.16 16.76
N LYS A 68 19.14 0.73 15.89
CA LYS A 68 18.78 1.08 14.52
C LYS A 68 18.36 -0.16 13.73
N ASP A 69 19.13 -1.22 13.88
CA ASP A 69 18.94 -2.51 13.21
C ASP A 69 18.47 -3.56 14.20
N PHE A 70 17.25 -3.36 14.73
CA PHE A 70 16.65 -4.30 15.67
C PHE A 70 16.31 -5.63 14.98
N GLU A 71 16.49 -6.70 15.72
CA GLU A 71 16.10 -8.05 15.29
C GLU A 71 14.60 -8.24 15.49
N PHE A 72 13.98 -9.09 14.67
CA PHE A 72 12.55 -9.37 14.81
C PHE A 72 12.16 -10.77 14.34
N TYR A 73 11.02 -11.18 14.83
CA TYR A 73 10.22 -12.30 14.36
C TYR A 73 8.82 -11.80 14.05
N SER A 74 8.25 -12.20 12.93
CA SER A 74 6.85 -11.97 12.59
C SER A 74 6.17 -13.26 12.16
N LYS A 75 4.86 -13.34 12.43
CA LYS A 75 4.03 -14.50 12.07
C LYS A 75 2.63 -14.06 11.70
N ASN A 76 2.16 -14.57 10.57
CA ASN A 76 0.76 -14.55 10.17
C ASN A 76 0.25 -15.98 9.90
N GLU A 77 -0.93 -16.13 9.28
CA GLU A 77 -1.53 -17.44 9.01
C GLU A 77 -0.74 -18.28 8.00
N THR A 78 -0.04 -17.65 7.08
CA THR A 78 0.59 -18.32 5.93
C THR A 78 2.10 -18.18 5.89
N SER A 79 2.68 -17.28 6.69
CA SER A 79 4.13 -17.02 6.67
C SER A 79 4.70 -16.61 8.01
N GLU A 80 6.00 -16.82 8.14
CA GLU A 80 6.82 -16.32 9.24
C GLU A 80 8.06 -15.61 8.66
N GLU A 81 8.51 -14.55 9.31
CA GLU A 81 9.73 -13.85 8.95
C GLU A 81 10.67 -13.78 10.15
N PHE A 82 11.95 -13.96 9.89
CA PHE A 82 13.01 -13.88 10.91
C PHE A 82 14.11 -12.95 10.42
N TYR A 83 14.44 -11.95 11.20
CA TYR A 83 15.66 -11.16 11.00
C TYR A 83 16.50 -11.20 12.26
N LYS A 84 17.66 -11.82 12.17
CA LYS A 84 18.59 -11.99 13.28
C LYS A 84 20.03 -12.08 12.79
N ASN A 85 20.97 -11.37 13.46
CA ASN A 85 22.40 -11.39 13.17
C ASN A 85 22.73 -11.15 11.67
N ASN A 86 21.99 -10.25 11.02
CA ASN A 86 22.09 -9.98 9.57
C ASN A 86 21.67 -11.15 8.66
N PHE A 87 20.93 -12.13 9.16
CA PHE A 87 20.27 -13.14 8.36
C PHE A 87 18.79 -12.87 8.31
N TYR A 88 18.20 -12.93 7.11
CA TYR A 88 16.77 -12.82 6.90
C TYR A 88 16.24 -14.09 6.28
N TYR A 89 15.18 -14.61 6.88
CA TYR A 89 14.45 -15.78 6.40
C TYR A 89 12.98 -15.46 6.28
N GLU A 90 12.37 -15.92 5.20
CA GLU A 90 10.92 -15.95 5.02
C GLU A 90 10.48 -17.40 4.91
N VAL A 91 9.56 -17.83 5.76
CA VAL A 91 8.96 -19.17 5.73
C VAL A 91 7.57 -19.07 5.15
N ASN A 92 7.34 -19.69 4.00
CA ASN A 92 6.03 -19.78 3.37
C ASN A 92 5.43 -21.15 3.68
N HIS A 93 4.41 -21.16 4.54
CA HIS A 93 3.76 -22.40 4.96
C HIS A 93 2.89 -23.03 3.87
N SER A 94 2.31 -22.20 2.99
CA SER A 94 1.46 -22.70 1.89
C SER A 94 2.29 -23.46 0.85
N GLU A 95 3.50 -23.00 0.60
CA GLU A 95 4.41 -23.60 -0.36
C GLU A 95 5.40 -24.59 0.28
N LYS A 96 5.42 -24.69 1.61
CA LYS A 96 6.42 -25.43 2.40
C LYS A 96 7.84 -25.07 1.98
N THR A 97 8.12 -23.79 1.85
CA THR A 97 9.41 -23.28 1.38
C THR A 97 9.97 -22.28 2.39
N ILE A 98 11.26 -22.30 2.58
CA ILE A 98 12.05 -21.33 3.33
C ILE A 98 12.89 -20.59 2.32
N TYR A 99 12.75 -19.26 2.27
CA TYR A 99 13.61 -18.40 1.48
C TYR A 99 14.68 -17.78 2.39
N GLU A 100 15.94 -18.04 2.07
CA GLU A 100 17.10 -17.40 2.70
C GLU A 100 17.61 -16.27 1.81
N TYR A 101 17.79 -15.10 2.40
CA TYR A 101 18.26 -13.91 1.70
C TYR A 101 19.77 -13.76 1.96
N GLU A 102 20.60 -14.31 1.07
CA GLU A 102 22.07 -14.21 1.19
C GLU A 102 22.59 -12.82 0.82
N ASN A 103 22.00 -12.20 -0.21
CA ASN A 103 22.41 -10.89 -0.66
C ASN A 103 21.95 -9.80 0.31
N LYS A 104 22.91 -9.01 0.82
CA LYS A 104 22.64 -7.94 1.78
C LYS A 104 21.69 -6.85 1.24
N ASP A 105 21.74 -6.56 -0.05
CA ASP A 105 20.85 -5.58 -0.67
C ASP A 105 19.42 -6.10 -0.73
N ASN A 106 19.23 -7.39 -1.01
CA ASN A 106 17.93 -8.04 -0.96
C ASN A 106 17.36 -8.09 0.46
N GLN A 107 18.20 -8.40 1.46
CA GLN A 107 17.82 -8.33 2.88
C GLN A 107 17.37 -6.92 3.26
N ASN A 108 18.19 -5.91 2.93
CA ASN A 108 17.87 -4.51 3.23
C ASN A 108 16.60 -4.05 2.55
N ALA A 109 16.37 -4.45 1.31
CA ALA A 109 15.15 -4.13 0.57
C ALA A 109 13.93 -4.77 1.23
N ALA A 110 13.98 -6.07 1.58
CA ALA A 110 12.89 -6.78 2.26
C ALA A 110 12.58 -6.16 3.61
N ILE A 111 13.60 -5.90 4.44
CA ILE A 111 13.44 -5.29 5.76
C ILE A 111 12.87 -3.87 5.63
N SER A 112 13.38 -3.05 4.74
CA SER A 112 12.96 -1.65 4.57
C SER A 112 11.53 -1.53 4.04
N SER A 113 11.10 -2.45 3.19
CA SER A 113 9.74 -2.52 2.67
C SER A 113 8.74 -3.14 3.66
N SER A 114 9.22 -3.79 4.73
CA SER A 114 8.34 -4.41 5.71
C SER A 114 7.47 -3.38 6.44
N ARG A 115 6.20 -3.72 6.69
CA ARG A 115 5.28 -2.86 7.47
C ARG A 115 5.80 -2.57 8.87
N LEU A 116 6.56 -3.50 9.45
CA LEU A 116 7.20 -3.30 10.75
C LEU A 116 8.17 -2.12 10.74
N ARG A 117 9.00 -2.01 9.69
CA ARG A 117 9.98 -0.92 9.55
C ARG A 117 9.35 0.40 9.15
N GLN A 118 8.26 0.36 8.38
CA GLN A 118 7.55 1.57 7.96
C GLN A 118 6.62 2.10 9.04
N PHE A 119 5.80 1.24 9.64
CA PHE A 119 4.66 1.63 10.48
C PHE A 119 4.58 0.87 11.80
N GLY A 120 5.63 0.16 12.20
CA GLY A 120 5.69 -0.46 13.54
C GLY A 120 5.76 0.59 14.65
N PRO A 121 5.24 0.31 15.86
CA PRO A 121 5.17 1.26 16.95
C PRO A 121 6.50 1.92 17.29
N THR A 122 7.61 1.18 17.24
CA THR A 122 8.96 1.71 17.49
C THR A 122 9.41 2.71 16.43
N THR A 123 9.01 2.52 15.17
CA THR A 123 9.30 3.45 14.08
C THR A 123 8.42 4.70 14.19
N LEU A 124 7.12 4.52 14.46
CA LEU A 124 6.20 5.64 14.68
C LEU A 124 6.67 6.54 15.81
N LEU A 125 7.11 5.98 16.94
CA LEU A 125 7.60 6.77 18.09
C LEU A 125 8.89 7.55 17.82
N LYS A 126 9.65 7.23 16.77
CA LYS A 126 10.84 8.01 16.35
C LYS A 126 10.49 9.23 15.50
N MET A 127 9.26 9.33 14.99
CA MET A 127 8.80 10.48 14.20
C MET A 127 8.53 11.68 15.09
N LYS A 128 8.38 12.86 14.44
CA LYS A 128 7.91 14.08 15.10
C LYS A 128 6.39 14.09 15.10
N TRP A 129 5.78 14.43 16.21
CA TRP A 129 4.35 14.43 16.41
C TRP A 129 3.88 15.75 17.00
N SER A 130 2.72 16.24 16.53
CA SER A 130 2.00 17.37 17.11
C SER A 130 0.78 16.82 17.84
N TYR A 131 0.61 17.21 19.11
CA TYR A 131 -0.61 16.89 19.87
C TYR A 131 -1.82 17.59 19.28
N ILE A 132 -2.92 16.87 19.18
CA ILE A 132 -4.20 17.39 18.67
C ILE A 132 -5.20 17.52 19.80
N ASP A 133 -5.60 16.40 20.39
CA ASP A 133 -6.62 16.34 21.45
C ASP A 133 -6.53 15.00 22.23
N ASP A 134 -7.39 14.87 23.22
CA ASP A 134 -7.72 13.59 23.81
C ASP A 134 -9.03 13.10 23.20
N THR A 135 -9.01 11.91 22.62
CA THR A 135 -10.17 11.33 21.93
C THR A 135 -10.60 10.02 22.60
N GLN A 136 -11.87 9.70 22.52
CA GLN A 136 -12.41 8.47 23.08
C GLN A 136 -12.49 7.38 21.99
N ILE A 137 -11.84 6.23 22.27
CA ILE A 137 -11.87 5.04 21.41
C ILE A 137 -12.32 3.87 22.29
N ASP A 138 -13.41 3.19 21.92
CA ASP A 138 -13.98 2.07 22.67
C ASP A 138 -14.15 2.37 24.17
N GLY A 139 -14.65 3.56 24.49
CA GLY A 139 -14.89 3.99 25.86
C GLY A 139 -13.64 4.40 26.66
N LYS A 140 -12.45 4.39 26.06
CA LYS A 140 -11.17 4.74 26.72
C LYS A 140 -10.59 6.02 26.11
N ILE A 141 -10.01 6.87 26.96
CA ILE A 141 -9.32 8.07 26.51
C ILE A 141 -7.96 7.73 25.92
N HIS A 142 -7.65 8.34 24.78
CA HIS A 142 -6.38 8.22 24.07
C HIS A 142 -5.85 9.60 23.72
N SER A 143 -4.59 9.86 23.97
CA SER A 143 -3.94 11.08 23.47
C SER A 143 -3.66 10.93 21.99
N HIS A 144 -4.20 11.85 21.18
CA HIS A 144 -4.15 11.85 19.73
C HIS A 144 -3.10 12.82 19.22
N TYR A 145 -2.25 12.34 18.32
CA TYR A 145 -1.19 13.11 17.69
C TYR A 145 -1.24 12.97 16.18
N SER A 146 -0.82 14.00 15.45
CA SER A 146 -0.70 13.96 14.00
C SER A 146 0.68 14.41 13.50
N ASN A 147 0.97 14.03 12.27
CA ASN A 147 2.12 14.46 11.49
C ASN A 147 1.74 14.51 10.01
N ILE A 148 2.20 15.53 9.28
CA ILE A 148 2.10 15.55 7.82
C ILE A 148 3.29 14.77 7.25
N GLU A 149 2.99 13.66 6.59
CA GLU A 149 4.00 12.81 5.98
C GLU A 149 4.50 13.43 4.67
N SER A 150 3.56 13.86 3.81
CA SER A 150 3.90 14.47 2.53
C SER A 150 2.79 15.37 2.00
N ILE A 151 3.20 16.36 1.20
CA ILE A 151 2.33 17.17 0.34
C ILE A 151 2.95 17.16 -1.05
N ASN A 152 2.21 16.62 -2.01
CA ASN A 152 2.62 16.53 -3.40
C ASN A 152 1.56 17.17 -4.30
N HIS A 153 1.96 17.63 -5.48
CA HIS A 153 1.04 18.13 -6.49
C HIS A 153 1.13 17.24 -7.73
N TYR A 154 -0.02 16.80 -8.19
CA TYR A 154 -0.15 15.96 -9.37
C TYR A 154 -1.36 16.40 -10.20
N GLU A 155 -1.14 16.70 -11.48
CA GLU A 155 -2.19 17.16 -12.42
C GLU A 155 -3.02 18.34 -11.87
N GLY A 156 -2.36 19.28 -11.19
CA GLY A 156 -3.01 20.45 -10.59
C GLY A 156 -3.76 20.17 -9.29
N LYS A 157 -3.76 18.94 -8.78
CA LYS A 157 -4.38 18.56 -7.51
C LYS A 157 -3.33 18.46 -6.41
N GLU A 158 -3.67 18.94 -5.22
CA GLU A 158 -2.87 18.70 -4.02
C GLU A 158 -3.18 17.31 -3.47
N ILE A 159 -2.13 16.51 -3.26
CA ILE A 159 -2.22 15.20 -2.59
C ILE A 159 -1.47 15.34 -1.25
N LYS A 160 -2.22 15.32 -0.15
CA LYS A 160 -1.67 15.39 1.19
C LYS A 160 -1.83 14.05 1.91
N VAL A 161 -0.78 13.59 2.61
CA VAL A 161 -0.82 12.41 3.46
C VAL A 161 -0.53 12.81 4.90
N GLU A 162 -1.44 12.43 5.79
CA GLU A 162 -1.32 12.65 7.23
C GLU A 162 -1.24 11.32 7.96
N PHE A 163 -0.39 11.29 8.98
CA PHE A 163 -0.27 10.24 9.95
C PHE A 163 -0.92 10.65 11.26
N HIS A 164 -1.64 9.73 11.89
CA HIS A 164 -2.26 9.93 13.20
C HIS A 164 -1.94 8.76 14.10
N ILE A 165 -1.46 9.00 15.33
CA ILE A 165 -1.29 7.97 16.35
C ILE A 165 -2.17 8.26 17.56
N TYR A 166 -2.61 7.20 18.18
CA TYR A 166 -3.44 7.24 19.38
C TYR A 166 -2.76 6.44 20.48
N ILE A 167 -2.38 7.15 21.56
CA ILE A 167 -1.68 6.58 22.70
C ILE A 167 -2.68 6.38 23.82
N SER A 168 -2.82 5.13 24.27
CA SER A 168 -3.71 4.74 25.36
C SER A 168 -3.15 5.14 26.72
N GLY A 169 -3.99 5.15 27.76
CA GLY A 169 -3.60 5.52 29.13
C GLY A 169 -2.51 4.62 29.75
N ASN A 170 -2.23 3.46 29.17
CA ASN A 170 -1.09 2.62 29.55
C ASN A 170 0.18 2.90 28.73
N PHE A 171 0.20 4.00 28.00
CA PHE A 171 1.32 4.48 27.18
C PHE A 171 1.73 3.50 26.09
N THR A 172 0.74 2.90 25.42
CA THR A 172 0.97 2.10 24.21
C THR A 172 0.24 2.73 23.01
N ILE A 173 0.83 2.66 21.82
CA ILE A 173 0.11 3.01 20.60
C ILE A 173 -0.98 1.96 20.38
N SER A 174 -2.24 2.36 20.44
CA SER A 174 -3.38 1.47 20.20
C SER A 174 -3.80 1.47 18.74
N LYS A 175 -3.66 2.63 18.08
CA LYS A 175 -4.07 2.84 16.70
C LYS A 175 -3.10 3.78 15.97
N PHE A 176 -2.87 3.49 14.69
CA PHE A 176 -2.25 4.38 13.73
C PHE A 176 -3.15 4.48 12.51
N GLU A 177 -3.34 5.68 11.99
CA GLU A 177 -4.07 5.93 10.76
C GLU A 177 -3.17 6.69 9.78
N ARG A 178 -3.19 6.25 8.52
CA ARG A 178 -2.63 6.97 7.38
C ARG A 178 -3.80 7.48 6.55
N LYS A 179 -3.98 8.80 6.53
CA LYS A 179 -5.06 9.47 5.81
C LYS A 179 -4.50 10.15 4.57
N SER A 180 -5.10 9.89 3.42
CA SER A 180 -4.78 10.59 2.18
C SER A 180 -5.91 11.50 1.77
N PHE A 181 -5.54 12.72 1.35
CA PHE A 181 -6.48 13.76 0.92
C PHE A 181 -6.14 14.16 -0.51
N VAL A 182 -7.15 14.48 -1.29
CA VAL A 182 -7.02 15.09 -2.62
C VAL A 182 -7.82 16.38 -2.60
N ASP A 183 -7.14 17.52 -2.83
CA ASP A 183 -7.73 18.87 -2.73
C ASP A 183 -8.50 19.08 -1.42
N GLY A 184 -7.90 18.66 -0.31
CA GLY A 184 -8.49 18.76 1.03
C GLY A 184 -9.61 17.76 1.33
N LYS A 185 -10.06 16.95 0.37
CA LYS A 185 -11.08 15.93 0.60
C LYS A 185 -10.43 14.60 0.97
N LEU A 186 -10.93 13.96 2.04
CA LEU A 186 -10.47 12.65 2.48
C LEU A 186 -10.77 11.61 1.38
N GLY A 187 -9.72 10.95 0.88
CA GLY A 187 -9.81 9.89 -0.12
C GLY A 187 -9.76 8.50 0.49
N GLN A 188 -8.82 8.25 1.41
CA GLN A 188 -8.64 6.93 2.02
C GLN A 188 -8.11 7.08 3.45
N THR A 189 -8.54 6.19 4.36
CA THR A 189 -7.92 5.98 5.66
C THR A 189 -7.48 4.54 5.80
N VAL A 190 -6.17 4.30 5.84
CA VAL A 190 -5.62 2.99 6.20
C VAL A 190 -5.42 2.97 7.71
N THR A 191 -5.97 1.97 8.38
CA THR A 191 -5.95 1.86 9.85
C THR A 191 -5.14 0.65 10.30
N TYR A 192 -4.26 0.86 11.27
CA TYR A 192 -3.50 -0.17 11.96
C TYR A 192 -3.91 -0.19 13.42
N LEU A 193 -4.41 -1.32 13.91
CA LEU A 193 -4.71 -1.56 15.31
C LEU A 193 -3.60 -2.38 15.95
N PHE A 194 -3.09 -1.90 17.07
CA PHE A 194 -2.04 -2.57 17.83
C PHE A 194 -2.60 -3.04 19.17
N SER A 195 -2.40 -4.30 19.49
CA SER A 195 -2.96 -4.93 20.68
C SER A 195 -2.04 -6.01 21.25
N ASN A 196 -2.40 -6.58 22.39
CA ASN A 196 -1.72 -7.70 23.02
C ASN A 196 -0.23 -7.44 23.28
N TYR A 197 0.09 -6.24 23.77
CA TYR A 197 1.46 -5.86 24.06
C TYR A 197 2.04 -6.63 25.24
N ILE A 198 3.26 -7.14 25.04
CA ILE A 198 4.11 -7.71 26.08
C ILE A 198 5.46 -6.99 26.02
N PHE A 199 5.91 -6.43 27.14
CA PHE A 199 7.21 -5.78 27.28
C PHE A 199 8.07 -6.58 28.26
N LEU A 200 9.29 -6.92 27.85
CA LEU A 200 10.23 -7.67 28.69
C LEU A 200 11.53 -6.91 28.83
N ASP A 201 12.02 -6.80 30.06
CA ASP A 201 13.27 -6.12 30.39
C ASP A 201 14.50 -7.02 30.21
N LYS A 202 14.29 -8.34 30.19
CA LYS A 202 15.38 -9.31 29.98
C LYS A 202 15.53 -9.64 28.53
N THR A 203 16.74 -9.59 28.01
CA THR A 203 17.05 -10.06 26.65
C THR A 203 16.87 -11.58 26.61
N THR A 204 15.82 -12.03 25.94
CA THR A 204 15.68 -13.42 25.59
C THR A 204 16.36 -13.66 24.26
N ASN A 205 17.32 -14.60 24.24
CA ASN A 205 17.93 -15.02 22.97
C ASN A 205 16.90 -15.84 22.20
N PHE A 206 16.23 -15.25 21.20
CA PHE A 206 15.35 -16.06 20.37
C PHE A 206 16.18 -16.93 19.43
N LYS A 207 15.73 -18.17 19.24
CA LYS A 207 16.31 -19.08 18.28
C LYS A 207 15.46 -19.05 17.02
N VAL A 208 16.09 -18.91 15.85
CA VAL A 208 15.41 -19.13 14.57
C VAL A 208 15.18 -20.64 14.46
N LEU A 209 13.92 -21.06 14.51
CA LEU A 209 13.53 -22.45 14.38
C LEU A 209 12.85 -22.62 13.01
N LEU A 210 13.63 -23.10 12.06
CA LEU A 210 13.13 -23.37 10.71
C LEU A 210 12.50 -24.78 10.64
N PRO A 211 11.36 -24.95 9.96
CA PRO A 211 10.75 -26.26 9.73
C PRO A 211 11.72 -27.19 8.96
N LYS A 212 11.89 -28.43 9.45
CA LYS A 212 12.86 -29.37 8.89
C LYS A 212 12.40 -30.01 7.58
N ASP A 213 11.11 -30.02 7.33
CA ASP A 213 10.43 -30.66 6.19
C ASP A 213 10.14 -29.70 5.04
N TYR A 214 10.60 -28.44 5.16
CA TYR A 214 10.43 -27.42 4.14
C TYR A 214 11.65 -27.35 3.24
N ALA A 215 11.42 -27.05 1.96
CA ALA A 215 12.50 -26.83 1.01
C ALA A 215 13.21 -25.51 1.29
N LEU A 216 14.53 -25.56 1.48
CA LEU A 216 15.35 -24.35 1.57
C LEU A 216 15.68 -23.87 0.15
N LYS A 217 15.38 -22.60 -0.14
CA LYS A 217 15.73 -21.91 -1.38
C LYS A 217 16.42 -20.61 -1.05
N TYR A 218 17.41 -20.24 -1.84
CA TYR A 218 17.96 -18.90 -1.80
C TYR A 218 16.99 -17.93 -2.49
N TYR A 219 16.75 -16.78 -1.83
CA TYR A 219 15.96 -15.76 -2.44
C TYR A 219 16.74 -15.13 -3.59
N GLU A 220 16.36 -15.48 -4.79
CA GLU A 220 16.76 -14.75 -5.97
C GLU A 220 15.72 -13.67 -6.21
N ARG A 221 16.18 -12.39 -6.20
CA ARG A 221 15.34 -11.31 -6.65
C ARG A 221 14.89 -11.67 -8.07
N GLN A 222 13.66 -12.10 -8.24
CA GLN A 222 13.09 -12.19 -9.57
C GLN A 222 13.30 -10.82 -10.19
N ASP A 223 13.95 -10.80 -11.34
CA ASP A 223 14.04 -9.55 -12.11
C ASP A 223 12.63 -9.00 -12.18
N SER A 224 12.47 -7.79 -11.68
CA SER A 224 11.14 -7.15 -11.67
C SER A 224 10.61 -7.27 -13.08
N LEU A 225 9.39 -7.79 -13.23
CA LEU A 225 8.76 -7.86 -14.52
C LEU A 225 9.02 -6.53 -15.24
N GLN A 226 9.49 -6.59 -16.48
CA GLN A 226 9.75 -5.42 -17.27
C GLN A 226 8.67 -5.32 -18.35
N PRO A 227 8.00 -4.18 -18.49
CA PRO A 227 7.04 -3.98 -19.56
C PRO A 227 7.66 -4.34 -20.91
N LEU A 228 6.87 -5.00 -21.75
CA LEU A 228 7.32 -5.38 -23.09
C LEU A 228 7.79 -4.14 -23.86
N ALA A 229 8.95 -4.30 -24.52
CA ALA A 229 9.55 -3.21 -25.27
C ALA A 229 8.81 -2.95 -26.60
N LYS A 230 8.98 -1.77 -27.14
CA LYS A 230 8.60 -1.42 -28.52
C LYS A 230 9.19 -2.43 -29.50
N ASN A 231 8.45 -2.75 -30.56
CA ASN A 231 8.71 -3.76 -31.60
C ASN A 231 8.53 -5.21 -31.13
N THR A 232 8.03 -5.47 -29.94
CA THR A 232 7.65 -6.83 -29.52
C THR A 232 6.34 -7.23 -30.19
N VAL A 233 6.29 -8.47 -30.69
CA VAL A 233 5.05 -9.07 -31.25
C VAL A 233 4.20 -9.62 -30.10
N VAL A 234 2.97 -9.15 -30.00
CA VAL A 234 2.01 -9.60 -29.00
C VAL A 234 1.32 -10.88 -29.49
N GLN A 235 1.34 -11.92 -28.65
CA GLN A 235 0.62 -13.16 -28.96
C GLN A 235 -0.89 -12.95 -28.76
N PRO A 236 -1.72 -13.52 -29.64
CA PRO A 236 -3.16 -13.53 -29.43
C PRO A 236 -3.53 -14.21 -28.11
N PHE A 237 -4.59 -13.72 -27.47
CA PHE A 237 -5.13 -14.33 -26.26
C PHE A 237 -6.65 -14.30 -26.24
N GLU A 238 -7.23 -15.20 -25.46
CA GLU A 238 -8.66 -15.26 -25.22
C GLU A 238 -8.95 -14.97 -23.75
N ALA A 239 -10.09 -14.35 -23.50
CA ALA A 239 -10.54 -13.99 -22.15
C ALA A 239 -12.07 -14.01 -22.08
N ILE A 240 -12.59 -13.85 -20.88
CA ILE A 240 -14.01 -13.55 -20.65
C ILE A 240 -14.06 -12.15 -20.07
N ASP A 241 -14.88 -11.29 -20.66
CA ASP A 241 -15.05 -9.94 -20.17
C ASP A 241 -15.86 -9.90 -18.83
N ILE A 242 -15.97 -8.71 -18.24
CA ILE A 242 -16.72 -8.56 -16.99
C ILE A 242 -18.22 -8.89 -17.13
N ASN A 243 -18.79 -8.82 -18.32
CA ASN A 243 -20.18 -9.13 -18.61
C ASN A 243 -20.42 -10.64 -18.80
N GLY A 244 -19.35 -11.41 -19.02
CA GLY A 244 -19.38 -12.85 -19.24
C GLY A 244 -19.32 -13.22 -20.72
N GLU A 245 -19.07 -12.26 -21.61
CA GLU A 245 -18.92 -12.47 -23.05
C GLU A 245 -17.51 -12.97 -23.37
N GLN A 246 -17.40 -13.84 -24.37
CA GLN A 246 -16.12 -14.30 -24.88
C GLN A 246 -15.42 -13.15 -25.63
N PHE A 247 -14.18 -12.91 -25.25
CA PHE A 247 -13.32 -11.91 -25.85
C PHE A 247 -12.07 -12.57 -26.44
N SER A 248 -11.71 -12.19 -27.67
CA SER A 248 -10.50 -12.65 -28.34
C SER A 248 -9.71 -11.46 -28.83
N PHE A 249 -8.50 -11.28 -28.30
CA PHE A 249 -7.52 -10.36 -28.86
C PHE A 249 -6.79 -11.04 -30.01
N LYS A 250 -6.97 -10.50 -31.19
CA LYS A 250 -6.20 -10.82 -32.40
C LYS A 250 -5.92 -9.53 -33.15
N PRO A 251 -4.73 -9.34 -33.74
CA PRO A 251 -4.46 -8.20 -34.60
C PRO A 251 -5.54 -8.09 -35.70
N LYS A 252 -6.06 -6.89 -35.90
CA LYS A 252 -7.12 -6.63 -36.88
C LYS A 252 -6.60 -5.67 -37.94
N LYS A 253 -6.78 -6.03 -39.21
CA LYS A 253 -6.40 -5.15 -40.32
C LYS A 253 -6.98 -3.74 -40.15
N GLU A 254 -6.16 -2.73 -40.37
CA GLU A 254 -6.49 -1.31 -40.27
C GLU A 254 -6.96 -0.83 -38.88
N LYS A 255 -6.70 -1.63 -37.80
CA LYS A 255 -7.03 -1.24 -36.45
C LYS A 255 -5.80 -1.26 -35.53
N GLN A 256 -5.73 -0.25 -34.67
CA GLN A 256 -4.81 -0.19 -33.56
C GLN A 256 -5.52 -0.59 -32.26
N THR A 257 -4.81 -1.19 -31.34
CA THR A 257 -5.33 -1.56 -30.03
C THR A 257 -4.56 -0.84 -28.93
N LEU A 258 -5.28 -0.18 -28.04
CA LEU A 258 -4.81 0.30 -26.75
C LEU A 258 -5.07 -0.80 -25.73
N LEU A 259 -4.00 -1.40 -25.23
CA LEU A 259 -4.08 -2.40 -24.16
C LEU A 259 -3.62 -1.76 -22.86
N LEU A 260 -4.57 -1.44 -22.00
CA LEU A 260 -4.34 -0.75 -20.73
C LEU A 260 -4.39 -1.76 -19.59
N PHE A 261 -3.33 -1.84 -18.79
CA PHE A 261 -3.32 -2.58 -17.54
C PHE A 261 -3.57 -1.63 -16.36
N SER A 262 -4.55 -1.99 -15.55
CA SER A 262 -5.04 -1.16 -14.44
C SER A 262 -5.25 -2.00 -13.18
N SER A 263 -5.40 -1.33 -12.03
CA SER A 263 -5.85 -1.96 -10.79
C SER A 263 -6.89 -1.08 -10.07
N THR A 264 -7.92 -1.72 -9.51
CA THR A 264 -8.96 -1.03 -8.72
C THR A 264 -8.40 -0.42 -7.44
N ASN A 265 -7.25 -0.90 -6.97
CA ASN A 265 -6.55 -0.40 -5.77
C ASN A 265 -5.52 0.70 -6.06
N CYS A 266 -5.33 1.08 -7.33
CA CYS A 266 -4.34 2.06 -7.73
C CYS A 266 -4.99 3.42 -8.03
N GLY A 267 -4.63 4.46 -7.24
CA GLY A 267 -5.13 5.82 -7.47
C GLY A 267 -4.74 6.39 -8.83
N TYR A 268 -3.59 6.02 -9.38
CA TYR A 268 -3.17 6.44 -10.72
C TYR A 268 -4.00 5.75 -11.82
N SER A 269 -4.36 4.47 -11.64
CA SER A 269 -5.31 3.79 -12.53
C SER A 269 -6.68 4.43 -12.49
N LYS A 270 -7.13 4.90 -11.30
CA LYS A 270 -8.38 5.65 -11.17
C LYS A 270 -8.39 6.92 -12.01
N ILE A 271 -7.32 7.71 -11.99
CA ILE A 271 -7.21 8.95 -12.78
C ILE A 271 -7.40 8.63 -14.27
N ILE A 272 -6.77 7.56 -14.78
CA ILE A 272 -6.92 7.13 -16.16
C ILE A 272 -8.35 6.65 -16.43
N SER A 273 -8.89 5.82 -15.54
CA SER A 273 -10.27 5.31 -15.68
C SER A 273 -11.30 6.43 -15.68
N ASP A 274 -11.18 7.42 -14.81
CA ASP A 274 -12.08 8.57 -14.77
C ASP A 274 -12.02 9.36 -16.10
N TYR A 275 -10.84 9.50 -16.69
CA TYR A 275 -10.68 10.17 -17.97
C TYR A 275 -11.31 9.37 -19.13
N ILE A 276 -11.03 8.08 -19.28
CA ILE A 276 -11.55 7.25 -20.38
C ILE A 276 -13.07 6.99 -20.27
N LEU A 277 -13.66 7.16 -19.09
CA LEU A 277 -15.09 7.09 -18.83
C LEU A 277 -15.79 8.45 -19.01
N SER A 278 -15.05 9.54 -19.12
CA SER A 278 -15.64 10.87 -19.29
C SER A 278 -16.30 11.01 -20.68
N SER A 279 -17.31 11.85 -20.78
CA SER A 279 -18.00 12.15 -22.03
C SER A 279 -17.09 12.81 -23.08
N GLY A 280 -15.97 13.39 -22.63
CA GLY A 280 -14.97 14.03 -23.48
C GLY A 280 -13.98 13.07 -24.13
N PHE A 281 -13.91 11.81 -23.68
CA PHE A 281 -13.00 10.83 -24.26
C PHE A 281 -13.68 10.08 -25.41
N LYS A 282 -13.11 10.19 -26.60
CA LYS A 282 -13.59 9.50 -27.81
C LYS A 282 -12.39 9.01 -28.62
N LEU A 283 -12.42 7.76 -29.02
CA LEU A 283 -11.45 7.18 -29.95
C LEU A 283 -12.01 7.22 -31.39
N ASN A 284 -11.10 7.27 -32.37
CA ASN A 284 -11.49 7.07 -33.75
C ASN A 284 -11.94 5.62 -33.99
N THR A 285 -12.61 5.36 -35.10
CA THR A 285 -13.14 4.02 -35.44
C THR A 285 -12.03 2.97 -35.69
N GLN A 286 -10.79 3.41 -35.90
CA GLN A 286 -9.65 2.55 -36.17
C GLN A 286 -8.87 2.23 -34.90
N THR A 287 -9.30 2.72 -33.73
CA THR A 287 -8.63 2.46 -32.43
C THR A 287 -9.61 1.83 -31.46
N GLU A 288 -9.27 0.68 -30.90
CA GLU A 288 -10.03 0.03 -29.83
C GLU A 288 -9.26 0.10 -28.49
N LEU A 289 -10.00 0.17 -27.40
CA LEU A 289 -9.45 0.14 -26.04
C LEU A 289 -9.86 -1.15 -25.32
N ILE A 290 -8.90 -1.80 -24.70
CA ILE A 290 -9.10 -2.96 -23.84
C ILE A 290 -8.45 -2.62 -22.50
N ASN A 291 -9.22 -2.67 -21.41
CA ASN A 291 -8.69 -2.42 -20.06
C ASN A 291 -8.63 -3.73 -19.26
N ILE A 292 -7.45 -4.10 -18.79
CA ILE A 292 -7.17 -5.35 -18.09
C ILE A 292 -6.87 -5.07 -16.62
N PHE A 293 -7.65 -5.66 -15.74
CA PHE A 293 -7.50 -5.67 -14.29
C PHE A 293 -7.07 -7.09 -13.87
N GLY A 294 -5.87 -7.49 -14.27
CA GLY A 294 -5.43 -8.89 -14.19
C GLY A 294 -5.36 -9.45 -12.78
N SER A 295 -4.92 -8.66 -11.82
CA SER A 295 -4.83 -9.04 -10.41
C SER A 295 -6.11 -8.81 -9.60
N ASP A 296 -7.11 -8.13 -10.17
CA ASP A 296 -8.37 -7.84 -9.50
C ASP A 296 -9.42 -8.90 -9.82
N SER A 297 -10.18 -9.34 -8.81
CA SER A 297 -11.28 -10.28 -9.00
C SER A 297 -12.41 -9.68 -9.84
N LYS A 298 -13.12 -10.51 -10.60
CA LYS A 298 -14.28 -10.08 -11.39
C LYS A 298 -15.33 -9.34 -10.54
N ALA A 299 -15.54 -9.75 -9.29
CA ALA A 299 -16.48 -9.10 -8.38
C ALA A 299 -16.05 -7.66 -8.05
N ASN A 300 -14.77 -7.43 -7.76
CA ASN A 300 -14.24 -6.11 -7.46
C ASN A 300 -14.31 -5.20 -8.69
N VAL A 301 -13.94 -5.71 -9.88
CA VAL A 301 -13.99 -4.92 -11.11
C VAL A 301 -15.45 -4.57 -11.49
N LYS A 302 -16.40 -5.48 -11.29
CA LYS A 302 -17.83 -5.16 -11.47
C LYS A 302 -18.30 -4.05 -10.54
N LYS A 303 -17.90 -4.07 -9.25
CA LYS A 303 -18.21 -2.99 -8.31
C LYS A 303 -17.57 -1.67 -8.72
N TYR A 304 -16.34 -1.71 -9.20
CA TYR A 304 -15.61 -0.52 -9.66
C TYR A 304 -16.34 0.20 -10.82
N PHE A 305 -16.97 -0.57 -11.71
CA PHE A 305 -17.70 -0.03 -12.86
C PHE A 305 -19.23 0.10 -12.62
N ILE A 306 -19.71 -0.17 -11.41
CA ILE A 306 -21.15 -0.04 -11.11
C ILE A 306 -21.60 1.41 -11.40
N ASN A 307 -22.75 1.55 -12.09
CA ASN A 307 -23.29 2.85 -12.52
C ASN A 307 -22.40 3.67 -13.46
N LYS A 308 -21.38 3.06 -14.08
CA LYS A 308 -20.54 3.70 -15.09
C LYS A 308 -20.84 3.12 -16.47
N GLU A 309 -21.03 4.00 -17.47
CA GLU A 309 -21.18 3.57 -18.86
C GLU A 309 -19.81 3.20 -19.44
N VAL A 310 -19.59 1.91 -19.72
CA VAL A 310 -18.32 1.40 -20.23
C VAL A 310 -18.47 1.12 -21.74
N LYS A 311 -17.65 1.80 -22.56
CA LYS A 311 -17.65 1.71 -24.03
C LYS A 311 -16.48 0.93 -24.61
N PHE A 312 -15.79 0.15 -23.79
CA PHE A 312 -14.61 -0.64 -24.14
C PHE A 312 -14.63 -1.98 -23.42
N SER A 313 -13.85 -2.94 -23.90
CA SER A 313 -13.76 -4.25 -23.27
C SER A 313 -13.00 -4.17 -21.93
N VAL A 314 -13.55 -4.80 -20.90
CA VAL A 314 -12.92 -4.89 -19.57
C VAL A 314 -12.71 -6.35 -19.21
N ILE A 315 -11.46 -6.71 -18.92
CA ILE A 315 -11.03 -8.06 -18.57
C ILE A 315 -10.54 -8.04 -17.13
N SER A 316 -10.84 -9.07 -16.37
CA SER A 316 -10.41 -9.23 -14.97
C SER A 316 -9.89 -10.63 -14.69
N ASP A 317 -9.21 -10.80 -13.53
CA ASP A 317 -8.74 -12.11 -13.04
C ASP A 317 -7.85 -12.86 -14.05
N ARG A 318 -6.87 -12.14 -14.63
CA ARG A 318 -5.92 -12.63 -15.65
C ARG A 318 -4.48 -12.24 -15.31
N LYS A 319 -4.00 -12.73 -14.14
CA LYS A 319 -2.59 -12.57 -13.71
C LYS A 319 -1.58 -13.13 -14.68
N ASP A 320 -1.97 -14.13 -15.47
CA ASP A 320 -1.16 -14.69 -16.53
C ASP A 320 -0.83 -13.64 -17.61
N LEU A 321 -1.79 -12.79 -17.99
CA LEU A 321 -1.55 -11.69 -18.92
C LEU A 321 -0.62 -10.63 -18.31
N GLU A 322 -0.76 -10.30 -17.05
CA GLU A 322 0.16 -9.37 -16.38
C GLU A 322 1.60 -9.89 -16.44
N LYS A 323 1.79 -11.18 -16.18
CA LYS A 323 3.10 -11.81 -16.30
C LYS A 323 3.61 -11.81 -17.75
N GLN A 324 2.74 -12.17 -18.72
CA GLN A 324 3.07 -12.20 -20.14
C GLN A 324 3.50 -10.83 -20.68
N PHE A 325 2.83 -9.76 -20.22
CA PHE A 325 3.12 -8.38 -20.62
C PHE A 325 4.16 -7.69 -19.73
N GLY A 326 4.69 -8.36 -18.73
CA GLY A 326 5.71 -7.81 -17.86
C GLY A 326 5.25 -6.70 -16.93
N ILE A 327 3.98 -6.73 -16.50
CA ILE A 327 3.40 -5.68 -15.68
C ILE A 327 4.01 -5.67 -14.28
N ASN A 328 4.71 -4.59 -13.94
CA ASN A 328 5.40 -4.37 -12.68
C ASN A 328 4.79 -3.23 -11.84
N GLY A 329 3.77 -2.54 -12.38
CA GLY A 329 3.07 -1.43 -11.77
C GLY A 329 1.82 -1.05 -12.57
N TYR A 330 1.09 -0.03 -12.11
CA TYR A 330 -0.12 0.44 -12.78
C TYR A 330 -0.20 1.98 -12.77
N PRO A 331 -0.79 2.59 -13.84
CA PRO A 331 -1.21 1.95 -15.10
C PRO A 331 -0.04 1.73 -16.07
N ILE A 332 -0.15 0.72 -16.94
CA ILE A 332 0.73 0.54 -18.11
C ILE A 332 -0.15 0.45 -19.34
N LEU A 333 0.22 1.18 -20.40
CA LEU A 333 -0.50 1.20 -21.69
C LEU A 333 0.42 0.76 -22.83
N TYR A 334 -0.05 -0.17 -23.63
CA TYR A 334 0.55 -0.56 -24.90
C TYR A 334 -0.29 -0.06 -26.06
N LEU A 335 0.35 0.62 -27.02
CA LEU A 335 -0.24 0.86 -28.33
C LEU A 335 0.25 -0.23 -29.29
N ILE A 336 -0.65 -1.01 -29.83
CA ILE A 336 -0.38 -2.16 -30.69
C ILE A 336 -0.94 -1.86 -32.08
N ASN A 337 -0.14 -2.07 -33.12
CA ASN A 337 -0.56 -1.84 -34.50
C ASN A 337 -1.37 -3.01 -35.06
N GLU A 338 -1.84 -2.89 -36.30
CA GLU A 338 -2.63 -3.86 -37.04
C GLU A 338 -1.94 -5.22 -37.25
N ASN A 339 -0.61 -5.27 -37.12
CA ASN A 339 0.19 -6.49 -37.23
C ASN A 339 0.48 -7.15 -35.87
N GLY A 340 -0.07 -6.62 -34.78
CA GLY A 340 0.16 -7.11 -33.42
C GLY A 340 1.51 -6.70 -32.83
N ILE A 341 2.15 -5.67 -33.37
CA ILE A 341 3.46 -5.18 -32.89
C ILE A 341 3.22 -3.98 -31.95
N ILE A 342 3.87 -4.01 -30.80
CA ILE A 342 3.90 -2.88 -29.86
C ILE A 342 4.64 -1.72 -30.53
N ILE A 343 3.97 -0.60 -30.73
CA ILE A 343 4.56 0.62 -31.29
C ILE A 343 4.84 1.67 -30.23
N GLU A 344 4.22 1.56 -29.04
CA GLU A 344 4.48 2.41 -27.88
C GLU A 344 4.22 1.64 -26.59
N THR A 345 5.05 1.86 -25.58
CA THR A 345 4.87 1.37 -24.19
C THR A 345 4.95 2.57 -23.25
N LEU A 346 3.89 2.82 -22.49
CA LEU A 346 3.77 3.95 -21.59
C LEU A 346 3.59 3.45 -20.16
N ASP A 347 4.48 3.87 -19.27
CA ASP A 347 4.51 3.44 -17.87
C ASP A 347 4.12 4.62 -16.95
N GLY A 348 3.13 4.37 -16.13
CA GLY A 348 2.58 5.34 -15.17
C GLY A 348 1.64 6.37 -15.78
N SER A 349 0.82 6.95 -14.91
CA SER A 349 -0.21 7.93 -15.32
C SER A 349 0.36 9.20 -15.94
N SER A 350 1.59 9.59 -15.56
CA SER A 350 2.28 10.76 -16.13
C SER A 350 2.59 10.64 -17.63
N GLN A 351 2.71 9.42 -18.15
CA GLN A 351 2.86 9.16 -19.59
C GLN A 351 1.52 8.82 -20.24
N VAL A 352 0.73 7.98 -19.60
CA VAL A 352 -0.53 7.44 -20.15
C VAL A 352 -1.57 8.55 -20.34
N LEU A 353 -1.78 9.44 -19.36
CA LEU A 353 -2.84 10.44 -19.45
C LEU A 353 -2.61 11.48 -20.55
N PRO A 354 -1.43 12.10 -20.68
CA PRO A 354 -1.16 13.01 -21.79
C PRO A 354 -1.30 12.33 -23.15
N PHE A 355 -0.85 11.10 -23.28
CA PHE A 355 -0.99 10.34 -24.52
C PHE A 355 -2.46 10.14 -24.91
N LEU A 356 -3.30 9.69 -23.96
CA LEU A 356 -4.73 9.50 -24.19
C LEU A 356 -5.45 10.82 -24.53
N LYS A 357 -5.05 11.93 -23.88
CA LYS A 357 -5.56 13.28 -24.17
C LYS A 357 -5.24 13.71 -25.61
N ASN A 358 -4.05 13.41 -26.11
CA ASN A 358 -3.65 13.72 -27.48
C ASN A 358 -4.31 12.82 -28.54
N LEU A 359 -4.62 11.56 -28.16
CA LEU A 359 -5.26 10.60 -29.07
C LEU A 359 -6.77 10.80 -29.16
N SER A 360 -7.39 11.38 -28.14
CA SER A 360 -8.84 11.61 -28.10
C SER A 360 -9.27 12.61 -29.17
N ILE A 361 -10.30 12.23 -29.96
CA ILE A 361 -10.91 13.13 -30.96
C ILE A 361 -11.69 14.21 -30.21
N LYS A 362 -11.50 15.47 -30.59
CA LYS A 362 -12.23 16.61 -30.04
C LYS A 362 -13.69 16.64 -30.53
#